data_2c3811c0271a424cc31d5b20041feb99
#
_entry.id   2c3811c0271a424cc31d5b20041feb99
#
_cell.length_a   1.000
_cell.length_b   1.000
_cell.length_c   1.000
_cell.angle_alpha   90.00
_cell.angle_beta   90.00
_cell.angle_gamma   90.00
#
_symmetry.space_group_name_H-M   'P 1'
#
loop_
_entity.id
_entity.type
_entity.pdbx_description
1 polymer ?
#
loop_
_entity_poly.entity_id
_entity_poly.type
_entity_poly.pdbx_seq_one_letter_code
_entity_poly.pdbx_strand_id
1 'polypeptide(L)'
;QRMMGVERLVGAGIPVIVGTGAVNPALAVAHAAHAQRTGAAGLMVIPRVLSRGASATAQRHHFKAILAAAPDLPAVIYNSPHYGFETRADLFFALRAEHPNLIGFKEFGGAKAMSYAAEHITSADDGVILMAGVDTGVYHGYVKCGATGTITGIGNVLPREILHFVALA
;
A
#
# COMPACT_ATOMS: atom_id res chain seq x y z
N GLN A 1 1.49 1.62 21.28
CA GLN A 1 2.20 2.81 20.77
C GLN A 1 1.71 3.23 19.38
N ARG A 2 1.66 2.33 18.35
CA ARG A 2 1.22 2.68 16.99
C ARG A 2 -0.18 3.31 16.96
N MET A 3 -1.15 2.70 17.62
CA MET A 3 -2.54 3.19 17.66
C MET A 3 -2.65 4.60 18.26
N MET A 4 -1.96 4.86 19.36
CA MET A 4 -1.91 6.20 19.99
C MET A 4 -1.26 7.25 19.06
N GLY A 5 -0.26 6.86 18.26
CA GLY A 5 0.34 7.77 17.28
C GLY A 5 -0.64 8.16 16.18
N VAL A 6 -1.41 7.20 15.67
CA VAL A 6 -2.46 7.46 14.67
C VAL A 6 -3.51 8.43 15.23
N GLU A 7 -4.04 8.18 16.42
CA GLU A 7 -5.03 9.04 17.08
C GLU A 7 -4.55 10.48 17.23
N ARG A 8 -3.30 10.67 17.65
CA ARG A 8 -2.71 12.02 17.83
C ARG A 8 -2.59 12.77 16.50
N LEU A 9 -2.10 12.09 15.44
CA LEU A 9 -1.90 12.73 14.15
C LEU A 9 -3.23 13.07 13.47
N VAL A 10 -4.19 12.14 13.51
CA VAL A 10 -5.53 12.38 12.98
C VAL A 10 -6.24 13.49 13.76
N GLY A 11 -6.15 13.48 15.10
CA GLY A 11 -6.68 14.54 15.94
C GLY A 11 -6.06 15.91 15.71
N ALA A 12 -4.83 15.96 15.18
CA ALA A 12 -4.16 17.18 14.74
C ALA A 12 -4.53 17.59 13.29
N GLY A 13 -5.46 16.91 12.65
CA GLY A 13 -5.87 17.19 11.28
C GLY A 13 -4.89 16.71 10.19
N ILE A 14 -3.93 15.86 10.53
CA ILE A 14 -2.94 15.34 9.57
C ILE A 14 -3.51 14.10 8.89
N PRO A 15 -3.57 14.05 7.54
CA PRO A 15 -3.97 12.85 6.83
C PRO A 15 -2.97 11.71 7.09
N VAL A 16 -3.47 10.55 7.56
CA VAL A 16 -2.61 9.43 7.95
C VAL A 16 -2.97 8.18 7.13
N ILE A 17 -1.98 7.63 6.43
CA ILE A 17 -2.07 6.30 5.84
C ILE A 17 -1.49 5.29 6.84
N VAL A 18 -2.31 4.35 7.30
CA VAL A 18 -1.93 3.38 8.33
C VAL A 18 -1.38 2.10 7.71
N GLY A 19 -0.11 1.78 7.99
CA GLY A 19 0.46 0.48 7.66
C GLY A 19 -0.07 -0.61 8.59
N THR A 20 -0.66 -1.67 8.03
CA THR A 20 -1.30 -2.75 8.82
C THR A 20 -0.34 -3.86 9.25
N GLY A 21 0.92 -3.84 8.80
CA GLY A 21 1.88 -4.92 9.02
C GLY A 21 2.03 -5.34 10.48
N ALA A 22 1.87 -6.63 10.72
CA ALA A 22 2.06 -7.27 12.03
C ALA A 22 2.44 -8.74 11.85
N VAL A 23 3.17 -9.29 12.81
CA VAL A 23 3.51 -10.73 12.84
C VAL A 23 2.26 -11.59 13.04
N ASN A 24 1.36 -11.14 13.94
CA ASN A 24 0.08 -11.79 14.17
C ASN A 24 -0.99 -11.19 13.22
N PRO A 25 -1.62 -12.02 12.36
CA PRO A 25 -2.67 -11.55 11.46
C PRO A 25 -3.85 -10.86 12.15
N ALA A 26 -4.25 -11.32 13.34
CA ALA A 26 -5.32 -10.69 14.10
C ALA A 26 -4.97 -9.24 14.51
N LEU A 27 -3.69 -8.97 14.76
CA LEU A 27 -3.23 -7.61 15.06
C LEU A 27 -3.25 -6.72 13.81
N ALA A 28 -2.96 -7.27 12.62
CA ALA A 28 -3.09 -6.53 11.37
C ALA A 28 -4.54 -6.10 11.12
N VAL A 29 -5.49 -6.99 11.36
CA VAL A 29 -6.94 -6.71 11.29
C VAL A 29 -7.33 -5.64 12.32
N ALA A 30 -6.84 -5.75 13.56
CA ALA A 30 -7.12 -4.76 14.60
C ALA A 30 -6.56 -3.37 14.25
N HIS A 31 -5.40 -3.29 13.58
CA HIS A 31 -4.86 -2.02 13.08
C HIS A 31 -5.76 -1.38 12.01
N ALA A 32 -6.29 -2.17 11.08
CA ALA A 32 -7.21 -1.67 10.05
C ALA A 32 -8.52 -1.15 10.66
N ALA A 33 -9.15 -1.94 11.52
CA ALA A 33 -10.36 -1.54 12.23
C ALA A 33 -10.14 -0.29 13.09
N HIS A 34 -9.00 -0.16 13.73
CA HIS A 34 -8.65 1.04 14.50
C HIS A 34 -8.47 2.25 13.59
N ALA A 35 -7.77 2.10 12.45
CA ALA A 35 -7.59 3.17 11.48
C ALA A 35 -8.93 3.75 11.01
N GLN A 36 -9.89 2.88 10.71
CA GLN A 36 -11.24 3.31 10.31
C GLN A 36 -11.95 4.08 11.41
N ARG A 37 -11.96 3.56 12.64
CA ARG A 37 -12.62 4.22 13.78
C ARG A 37 -12.03 5.58 14.11
N THR A 38 -10.74 5.78 13.89
CA THR A 38 -10.04 7.04 14.16
C THR A 38 -10.09 8.05 13.03
N GLY A 39 -10.64 7.68 11.86
CA GLY A 39 -10.74 8.57 10.71
C GLY A 39 -9.41 8.75 9.98
N ALA A 40 -8.58 7.70 9.89
CA ALA A 40 -7.40 7.72 9.04
C ALA A 40 -7.76 7.96 7.57
N ALA A 41 -6.83 8.49 6.78
CA ALA A 41 -7.05 8.78 5.37
C ALA A 41 -6.98 7.55 4.46
N GLY A 42 -6.36 6.45 4.92
CA GLY A 42 -6.26 5.22 4.15
C GLY A 42 -5.41 4.15 4.80
N LEU A 43 -5.31 3.00 4.12
CA LEU A 43 -4.52 1.85 4.56
C LEU A 43 -3.41 1.52 3.58
N MET A 44 -2.27 1.12 4.12
CA MET A 44 -1.22 0.41 3.38
C MET A 44 -1.18 -1.03 3.88
N VAL A 45 -1.75 -1.95 3.09
CA VAL A 45 -1.91 -3.35 3.44
C VAL A 45 -0.67 -4.13 3.05
N ILE A 46 -0.07 -4.80 4.03
CA ILE A 46 1.19 -5.52 3.87
C ILE A 46 0.90 -7.02 3.80
N PRO A 47 1.57 -7.78 2.92
CA PRO A 47 1.50 -9.23 2.92
C PRO A 47 1.81 -9.82 4.30
N ARG A 48 1.36 -11.02 4.56
CA ARG A 48 1.62 -11.71 5.81
C ARG A 48 3.13 -11.82 6.06
N VAL A 49 3.60 -11.17 7.12
CA VAL A 49 5.02 -11.16 7.51
C VAL A 49 5.43 -12.55 8.02
N LEU A 50 6.69 -12.95 7.79
CA LEU A 50 7.27 -14.25 8.16
C LEU A 50 6.66 -15.46 7.44
N SER A 51 5.93 -15.28 6.37
CA SER A 51 5.32 -16.35 5.59
C SER A 51 6.21 -16.78 4.44
N ARG A 52 7.44 -17.17 4.69
CA ARG A 52 8.28 -17.80 3.65
C ARG A 52 7.53 -18.97 3.05
N GLY A 53 7.23 -18.91 1.74
CA GLY A 53 6.45 -19.92 1.04
C GLY A 53 4.96 -19.93 1.37
N ALA A 54 4.40 -18.84 1.87
CA ALA A 54 2.94 -18.71 2.02
C ALA A 54 2.24 -18.90 0.69
N SER A 55 1.24 -19.77 0.66
CA SER A 55 0.42 -19.97 -0.53
C SER A 55 -0.38 -18.71 -0.87
N ALA A 56 -0.69 -18.51 -2.16
CA ALA A 56 -1.56 -17.43 -2.61
C ALA A 56 -2.91 -17.43 -1.86
N THR A 57 -3.44 -18.60 -1.54
CA THR A 57 -4.67 -18.77 -0.73
C THR A 57 -4.52 -18.17 0.66
N ALA A 58 -3.41 -18.44 1.36
CA ALA A 58 -3.19 -17.88 2.69
C ALA A 58 -3.03 -16.35 2.65
N GLN A 59 -2.36 -15.82 1.64
CA GLN A 59 -2.24 -14.37 1.43
C GLN A 59 -3.60 -13.74 1.09
N ARG A 60 -4.38 -14.39 0.23
CA ARG A 60 -5.74 -13.91 -0.09
C ARG A 60 -6.61 -13.80 1.17
N HIS A 61 -6.63 -14.83 2.03
CA HIS A 61 -7.36 -14.76 3.29
C HIS A 61 -6.88 -13.63 4.20
N HIS A 62 -5.57 -13.42 4.28
CA HIS A 62 -4.99 -12.35 5.06
C HIS A 62 -5.42 -10.97 4.55
N PHE A 63 -5.31 -10.71 3.25
CA PHE A 63 -5.73 -9.45 2.64
C PHE A 63 -7.24 -9.21 2.82
N LYS A 64 -8.07 -10.21 2.55
CA LYS A 64 -9.52 -10.12 2.73
C LYS A 64 -9.90 -9.70 4.14
N ALA A 65 -9.31 -10.33 5.15
CA ALA A 65 -9.61 -10.03 6.55
C ALA A 65 -9.26 -8.56 6.91
N ILE A 66 -8.17 -8.04 6.39
CA ILE A 66 -7.74 -6.65 6.63
C ILE A 66 -8.66 -5.67 5.90
N LEU A 67 -8.92 -5.90 4.61
CA LEU A 67 -9.78 -5.04 3.80
C LEU A 67 -11.21 -4.97 4.32
N ALA A 68 -11.75 -6.12 4.74
CA ALA A 68 -13.09 -6.21 5.35
C ALA A 68 -13.19 -5.52 6.71
N ALA A 69 -12.08 -5.37 7.45
CA ALA A 69 -12.06 -4.70 8.75
C ALA A 69 -12.11 -3.17 8.67
N ALA A 70 -11.90 -2.61 7.46
CA ALA A 70 -11.98 -1.17 7.22
C ALA A 70 -12.53 -0.88 5.81
N PRO A 71 -13.80 -1.24 5.54
CA PRO A 71 -14.37 -1.18 4.20
C PRO A 71 -14.52 0.25 3.66
N ASP A 72 -14.58 1.25 4.53
CA ASP A 72 -14.75 2.65 4.15
C ASP A 72 -13.42 3.38 3.90
N LEU A 73 -12.28 2.75 4.23
CA LEU A 73 -10.98 3.34 3.98
C LEU A 73 -10.39 2.88 2.64
N PRO A 74 -9.92 3.82 1.80
CA PRO A 74 -9.14 3.45 0.62
C PRO A 74 -7.87 2.71 1.04
N ALA A 75 -7.55 1.66 0.33
CA ALA A 75 -6.44 0.77 0.65
C ALA A 75 -5.53 0.54 -0.56
N VAL A 76 -4.23 0.50 -0.32
CA VAL A 76 -3.24 0.06 -1.30
C VAL A 76 -2.50 -1.18 -0.79
N ILE A 77 -2.24 -2.16 -1.65
CA ILE A 77 -1.36 -3.27 -1.32
C ILE A 77 0.09 -2.81 -1.44
N TYR A 78 0.88 -3.03 -0.40
CA TYR A 78 2.32 -2.82 -0.43
C TYR A 78 3.04 -4.08 -0.88
N ASN A 79 3.48 -4.10 -2.12
CA ASN A 79 4.27 -5.17 -2.69
C ASN A 79 5.76 -4.91 -2.49
N SER A 80 6.47 -5.87 -1.90
CA SER A 80 7.90 -5.76 -1.66
C SER A 80 8.54 -7.15 -1.61
N PRO A 81 9.69 -7.34 -2.26
CA PRO A 81 10.43 -8.61 -2.22
C PRO A 81 10.84 -9.00 -0.79
N HIS A 82 10.93 -8.05 0.13
CA HIS A 82 11.29 -8.30 1.52
C HIS A 82 10.29 -9.17 2.30
N TYR A 83 9.03 -9.23 1.84
CA TYR A 83 8.01 -10.05 2.49
C TYR A 83 7.98 -11.49 2.00
N GLY A 84 8.78 -11.85 0.98
CA GLY A 84 8.83 -13.21 0.43
C GLY A 84 7.56 -13.64 -0.28
N PHE A 85 6.68 -12.71 -0.63
CA PHE A 85 5.49 -12.92 -1.42
C PHE A 85 5.27 -11.75 -2.37
N GLU A 86 5.07 -12.06 -3.63
CA GLU A 86 4.76 -11.07 -4.68
C GLU A 86 3.26 -11.16 -5.03
N THR A 87 2.56 -10.05 -4.83
CA THR A 87 1.18 -9.93 -5.28
C THR A 87 1.17 -9.65 -6.78
N ARG A 88 0.54 -10.52 -7.55
CA ARG A 88 0.38 -10.41 -9.00
C ARG A 88 -1.04 -9.94 -9.35
N ALA A 89 -1.26 -9.62 -10.62
CA ALA A 89 -2.50 -9.03 -11.11
C ALA A 89 -3.73 -9.91 -10.83
N ASP A 90 -3.63 -11.22 -10.99
CA ASP A 90 -4.70 -12.16 -10.72
C ASP A 90 -5.23 -12.10 -9.28
N LEU A 91 -4.32 -12.09 -8.31
CA LEU A 91 -4.69 -11.95 -6.91
C LEU A 91 -5.23 -10.55 -6.60
N PHE A 92 -4.60 -9.51 -7.17
CA PHE A 92 -5.03 -8.13 -6.96
C PHE A 92 -6.49 -7.93 -7.42
N PHE A 93 -6.82 -8.32 -8.65
CA PHE A 93 -8.17 -8.16 -9.19
C PHE A 93 -9.20 -9.06 -8.52
N ALA A 94 -8.81 -10.29 -8.12
CA ALA A 94 -9.69 -11.15 -7.33
C ALA A 94 -10.04 -10.53 -5.96
N LEU A 95 -9.12 -9.80 -5.34
CA LEU A 95 -9.36 -9.07 -4.10
C LEU A 95 -10.21 -7.82 -4.34
N ARG A 96 -9.90 -7.04 -5.38
CA ARG A 96 -10.62 -5.81 -5.71
C ARG A 96 -12.09 -6.06 -6.05
N ALA A 97 -12.39 -7.16 -6.75
CA ALA A 97 -13.76 -7.55 -7.06
C ALA A 97 -14.62 -7.79 -5.80
N GLU A 98 -14.02 -8.26 -4.72
CA GLU A 98 -14.71 -8.50 -3.43
C GLU A 98 -14.61 -7.30 -2.48
N HIS A 99 -13.59 -6.45 -2.63
CA HIS A 99 -13.27 -5.32 -1.75
C HIS A 99 -13.00 -4.05 -2.58
N PRO A 100 -14.03 -3.30 -2.98
CA PRO A 100 -13.88 -2.08 -3.81
C PRO A 100 -13.02 -0.98 -3.19
N ASN A 101 -12.83 -1.01 -1.87
CA ASN A 101 -11.92 -0.13 -1.15
C ASN A 101 -10.43 -0.40 -1.45
N LEU A 102 -10.08 -1.51 -2.10
CA LEU A 102 -8.74 -1.74 -2.63
C LEU A 102 -8.56 -0.93 -3.91
N ILE A 103 -7.92 0.23 -3.81
CA ILE A 103 -7.82 1.21 -4.90
C ILE A 103 -6.42 1.31 -5.50
N GLY A 104 -5.44 0.58 -5.00
CA GLY A 104 -4.09 0.82 -5.51
C GLY A 104 -3.04 -0.18 -5.08
N PHE A 105 -1.85 0.08 -5.62
CA PHE A 105 -0.69 -0.77 -5.48
C PHE A 105 0.55 0.08 -5.19
N LYS A 106 1.27 -0.20 -4.10
CA LYS A 106 2.58 0.38 -3.82
C LYS A 106 3.66 -0.64 -4.16
N GLU A 107 4.49 -0.33 -5.14
CA GLU A 107 5.54 -1.24 -5.59
C GLU A 107 6.92 -0.85 -5.06
N PHE A 108 7.62 -1.80 -4.46
CA PHE A 108 8.96 -1.63 -3.88
C PHE A 108 10.02 -2.54 -4.53
N GLY A 109 9.65 -3.34 -5.52
CA GLY A 109 10.53 -4.33 -6.17
C GLY A 109 11.48 -3.77 -7.23
N GLY A 110 11.62 -2.44 -7.34
CA GLY A 110 12.46 -1.77 -8.34
C GLY A 110 11.77 -1.61 -9.70
N ALA A 111 12.54 -1.14 -10.72
CA ALA A 111 12.00 -0.74 -12.02
C ALA A 111 11.21 -1.85 -12.74
N LYS A 112 11.72 -3.08 -12.75
CA LYS A 112 11.06 -4.22 -13.41
C LYS A 112 9.70 -4.56 -12.79
N ALA A 113 9.62 -4.58 -11.46
CA ALA A 113 8.38 -4.85 -10.76
C ALA A 113 7.38 -3.69 -10.92
N MET A 114 7.87 -2.45 -10.94
CA MET A 114 7.07 -1.25 -11.21
C MET A 114 6.46 -1.28 -12.62
N SER A 115 7.26 -1.62 -13.65
CA SER A 115 6.74 -1.79 -15.01
C SER A 115 5.69 -2.89 -15.10
N TYR A 116 5.91 -4.03 -14.41
CA TYR A 116 4.88 -5.07 -14.35
C TYR A 116 3.57 -4.56 -13.74
N ALA A 117 3.64 -3.83 -12.63
CA ALA A 117 2.45 -3.28 -11.98
C ALA A 117 1.72 -2.28 -12.90
N ALA A 118 2.48 -1.44 -13.62
CA ALA A 118 1.92 -0.52 -14.61
C ALA A 118 1.23 -1.27 -15.75
N GLU A 119 1.89 -2.25 -16.35
CA GLU A 119 1.40 -2.98 -17.53
C GLU A 119 0.20 -3.90 -17.23
N HIS A 120 0.17 -4.53 -16.04
CA HIS A 120 -0.79 -5.60 -15.75
C HIS A 120 -1.81 -5.26 -14.68
N ILE A 121 -1.63 -4.18 -13.92
CA ILE A 121 -2.54 -3.81 -12.85
C ILE A 121 -3.16 -2.45 -13.14
N THR A 122 -2.36 -1.37 -13.19
CA THR A 122 -2.91 -0.03 -13.26
C THR A 122 -3.35 0.39 -14.67
N SER A 123 -2.79 -0.20 -15.74
CA SER A 123 -3.29 0.00 -17.12
C SER A 123 -4.60 -0.74 -17.42
N ALA A 124 -4.95 -1.72 -16.62
CA ALA A 124 -6.15 -2.54 -16.83
C ALA A 124 -7.43 -1.94 -16.19
N ASP A 125 -7.29 -0.95 -15.30
CA ASP A 125 -8.40 -0.29 -14.61
C ASP A 125 -7.99 1.12 -14.21
N ASP A 126 -8.60 2.13 -14.83
CA ASP A 126 -8.34 3.57 -14.59
C ASP A 126 -8.64 4.00 -13.14
N GLY A 127 -9.41 3.21 -12.40
CA GLY A 127 -9.68 3.43 -10.98
C GLY A 127 -8.59 2.91 -10.03
N VAL A 128 -7.48 2.36 -10.57
CA VAL A 128 -6.37 1.81 -9.77
C VAL A 128 -5.16 2.71 -9.83
N ILE A 129 -4.66 3.13 -8.68
CA ILE A 129 -3.46 3.98 -8.56
C ILE A 129 -2.19 3.17 -8.35
N LEU A 130 -1.08 3.64 -8.91
CA LEU A 130 0.26 3.13 -8.66
C LEU A 130 1.04 4.11 -7.79
N MET A 131 1.69 3.59 -6.75
CA MET A 131 2.59 4.37 -5.90
C MET A 131 4.01 3.80 -5.96
N ALA A 132 4.98 4.67 -6.22
CA ALA A 132 6.39 4.31 -6.16
C ALA A 132 6.84 4.17 -4.69
N GLY A 133 7.43 3.01 -4.34
CA GLY A 133 7.77 2.67 -2.97
C GLY A 133 9.25 2.75 -2.61
N VAL A 134 10.14 2.84 -3.59
CA VAL A 134 11.59 2.89 -3.39
C VAL A 134 12.15 4.22 -3.88
N ASP A 135 13.01 4.84 -3.08
CA ASP A 135 13.54 6.19 -3.34
C ASP A 135 14.19 6.33 -4.72
N THR A 136 15.00 5.35 -5.12
CA THR A 136 15.65 5.29 -6.44
C THR A 136 14.70 4.97 -7.60
N GLY A 137 13.49 4.50 -7.31
CA GLY A 137 12.47 4.14 -8.30
C GLY A 137 11.44 5.23 -8.58
N VAL A 138 11.47 6.35 -7.86
CA VAL A 138 10.45 7.41 -7.96
C VAL A 138 10.39 7.98 -9.38
N TYR A 139 11.55 8.32 -9.96
CA TYR A 139 11.63 8.82 -11.34
C TYR A 139 11.03 7.81 -12.35
N HIS A 140 11.43 6.54 -12.26
CA HIS A 140 10.91 5.50 -13.13
C HIS A 140 9.39 5.33 -12.97
N GLY A 141 8.91 5.35 -11.71
CA GLY A 141 7.48 5.26 -11.41
C GLY A 141 6.65 6.35 -12.07
N TYR A 142 7.03 7.61 -11.88
CA TYR A 142 6.29 8.74 -12.45
C TYR A 142 6.41 8.84 -13.96
N VAL A 143 7.64 8.81 -14.49
CA VAL A 143 7.90 9.12 -15.91
C VAL A 143 7.61 7.94 -16.84
N LYS A 144 7.76 6.70 -16.35
CA LYS A 144 7.63 5.50 -17.19
C LYS A 144 6.42 4.62 -16.87
N CYS A 145 5.89 4.71 -15.66
CA CYS A 145 4.87 3.78 -15.17
C CYS A 145 3.55 4.48 -14.75
N GLY A 146 3.44 5.79 -14.91
CA GLY A 146 2.22 6.54 -14.57
C GLY A 146 1.88 6.51 -13.07
N ALA A 147 2.90 6.43 -12.20
CA ALA A 147 2.66 6.49 -10.77
C ALA A 147 2.07 7.85 -10.39
N THR A 148 1.03 7.83 -9.57
CA THR A 148 0.33 9.03 -9.09
C THR A 148 0.72 9.45 -7.69
N GLY A 149 1.61 8.69 -7.05
CA GLY A 149 2.08 8.97 -5.70
C GLY A 149 3.38 8.24 -5.37
N THR A 150 3.99 8.64 -4.26
CA THR A 150 5.16 7.96 -3.71
C THR A 150 5.10 7.91 -2.19
N ILE A 151 5.62 6.82 -1.63
CA ILE A 151 5.86 6.69 -0.18
C ILE A 151 7.32 6.29 -0.01
N THR A 152 8.18 7.25 0.31
CA THR A 152 9.63 7.13 0.35
C THR A 152 10.19 7.34 1.75
N GLY A 153 11.34 6.74 2.00
CA GLY A 153 12.09 6.96 3.25
C GLY A 153 12.81 8.30 3.25
N ILE A 154 13.35 8.72 2.10
CA ILE A 154 14.12 9.95 1.95
C ILE A 154 13.28 11.22 2.22
N GLY A 155 11.97 11.15 2.03
CA GLY A 155 11.07 12.26 2.36
C GLY A 155 11.09 12.66 3.84
N ASN A 156 11.57 11.81 4.75
CA ASN A 156 11.80 12.17 6.15
C ASN A 156 13.03 13.08 6.36
N VAL A 157 13.95 13.12 5.41
CA VAL A 157 15.21 13.88 5.51
C VAL A 157 15.20 15.06 4.54
N LEU A 158 14.68 14.87 3.33
CA LEU A 158 14.64 15.84 2.24
C LEU A 158 13.20 16.07 1.73
N PRO A 159 12.27 16.51 2.59
CA PRO A 159 10.85 16.62 2.22
C PRO A 159 10.60 17.66 1.13
N ARG A 160 11.33 18.77 1.14
CA ARG A 160 11.15 19.84 0.13
C ARG A 160 11.60 19.39 -1.26
N GLU A 161 12.71 18.69 -1.35
CA GLU A 161 13.29 18.16 -2.58
C GLU A 161 12.37 17.12 -3.20
N ILE A 162 11.80 16.22 -2.37
CA ILE A 162 10.82 15.23 -2.85
C ILE A 162 9.53 15.89 -3.34
N LEU A 163 9.00 16.86 -2.62
CA LEU A 163 7.82 17.60 -3.07
C LEU A 163 8.08 18.37 -4.36
N HIS A 164 9.25 18.99 -4.49
CA HIS A 164 9.66 19.68 -5.72
C HIS A 164 9.79 18.69 -6.90
N PHE A 165 10.43 17.54 -6.65
CA PHE A 165 10.55 16.48 -7.67
C PHE A 165 9.17 16.02 -8.16
N VAL A 166 8.25 15.72 -7.24
CA VAL A 166 6.89 15.26 -7.59
C VAL A 166 6.12 16.32 -8.36
N ALA A 167 6.36 17.62 -8.08
CA ALA A 167 5.71 18.71 -8.80
C ALA A 167 6.24 18.90 -10.24
N LEU A 168 7.42 18.36 -10.56
CA LEU A 168 8.04 18.43 -11.89
C LEU A 168 7.79 17.17 -12.75
N ALA A 169 7.34 16.07 -12.13
CA ALA A 169 7.14 14.79 -12.81
C ALA A 169 5.73 14.62 -13.35
#